data_8a577bff3d6de17f1dd7997da05e86fc
#
_entry.id   8a577bff3d6de17f1dd7997da05e86fc
#
_cell.length_a   1.000
_cell.length_b   1.000
_cell.length_c   1.000
_cell.angle_alpha   90.00
_cell.angle_beta   90.00
_cell.angle_gamma   90.00
#
_symmetry.space_group_name_H-M   'P 1'
#
loop_
_entity.id
_entity.type
_entity.pdbx_description
1 polymer ?
#
loop_
_entity_poly.entity_id
_entity_poly.type
_entity_poly.pdbx_seq_one_letter_code
_entity_poly.pdbx_strand_id
1 'polypeptide(L)'
;MGKRREIIIVSNRGPVTYQHGLERVREAKRGGGGLVTALGSLATHHDVTWIASAMSDVDREIAEESGGQAVEERLANGSDCRLRFLAHEPSAYDQYYNVVANPALWFAQHCLWNLIREPDCERSGLMQAWREGYAPINAAFAEAALEELSRRPEAIVFFNDYHLYLAPRLVRARAPEASLLQFVHIPWPQLHCWRVLPEEITVAIHDGLLANDVVGFHTTRWRSNFIQSAQSVVGAKRVSGETAVSHIGRKTCLSARAISIDPDELAALVDDPRVREHERRIVETRPEYLVVRVDRTDPSKNIVRGFCAFELFLELHPELHGRVSMLSCLDPSRLNIPEYEDYVESIQREALRVNERFQRSGWTPIDLQIEDDVHQSVAGYKQYDALFVNAVYDGLNLVAKEAPLANERDGVLILSENTGAHEELGPFSLTIDPFDIRAQADAIYEALTMRADVRRRWIGDIRSWVREHDLAWWINGLLHDLESCLANGCEPDALGEEQKTVHDDG
;
A
#
# COMPACT_ATOMS: atom_id res chain seq x y z
N MET A 1 -6.88 -11.49 -25.98
CA MET A 1 -7.60 -11.85 -24.74
C MET A 1 -6.90 -13.06 -24.14
N GLY A 2 -6.32 -12.90 -22.93
CA GLY A 2 -5.68 -14.00 -22.19
C GLY A 2 -6.71 -15.08 -21.77
N LYS A 3 -6.23 -16.27 -21.42
CA LYS A 3 -7.08 -17.36 -20.88
C LYS A 3 -7.71 -16.91 -19.56
N ARG A 4 -9.05 -16.99 -19.46
CA ARG A 4 -9.75 -16.75 -18.17
C ARG A 4 -9.29 -17.78 -17.15
N ARG A 5 -8.87 -17.33 -15.97
CA ARG A 5 -8.32 -18.15 -14.90
C ARG A 5 -9.20 -18.06 -13.67
N GLU A 6 -9.12 -19.07 -12.82
CA GLU A 6 -9.67 -19.02 -11.48
C GLU A 6 -8.62 -18.46 -10.53
N ILE A 7 -8.99 -17.41 -9.78
CA ILE A 7 -8.10 -16.70 -8.84
C ILE A 7 -8.81 -16.60 -7.49
N ILE A 8 -8.14 -17.06 -6.45
CA ILE A 8 -8.56 -16.89 -5.06
C ILE A 8 -7.75 -15.72 -4.48
N ILE A 9 -8.38 -14.55 -4.38
CA ILE A 9 -7.77 -13.38 -3.74
C ILE A 9 -7.93 -13.53 -2.23
N VAL A 10 -6.84 -13.33 -1.49
CA VAL A 10 -6.84 -13.36 -0.03
C VAL A 10 -6.27 -12.04 0.48
N SER A 11 -7.08 -11.25 1.18
CA SER A 11 -6.68 -9.96 1.74
C SER A 11 -7.43 -9.67 3.04
N ASN A 12 -6.88 -8.81 3.89
CA ASN A 12 -7.56 -8.44 5.13
C ASN A 12 -8.88 -7.71 4.86
N ARG A 13 -8.90 -6.79 3.88
CA ARG A 13 -10.13 -6.06 3.50
C ARG A 13 -10.70 -6.61 2.20
N GLY A 14 -12.01 -6.75 2.15
CA GLY A 14 -12.76 -7.12 0.95
C GLY A 14 -13.06 -5.93 0.03
N PRO A 15 -13.67 -6.21 -1.13
CA PRO A 15 -14.05 -5.19 -2.11
C PRO A 15 -15.19 -4.30 -1.60
N VAL A 16 -15.99 -4.80 -0.70
CA VAL A 16 -17.11 -4.11 -0.07
C VAL A 16 -17.13 -4.40 1.43
N THR A 17 -17.70 -3.49 2.19
CA THR A 17 -18.10 -3.66 3.59
C THR A 17 -19.56 -3.29 3.69
N TYR A 18 -20.38 -4.12 4.33
CA TYR A 18 -21.79 -3.86 4.49
C TYR A 18 -22.08 -3.14 5.80
N GLN A 19 -23.09 -2.30 5.80
CA GLN A 19 -23.63 -1.65 7.00
C GLN A 19 -25.15 -1.60 6.94
N HIS A 20 -25.79 -1.44 8.09
CA HIS A 20 -27.21 -1.18 8.12
C HIS A 20 -27.50 0.27 7.70
N GLY A 21 -28.21 0.44 6.60
CA GLY A 21 -28.81 1.70 6.20
C GLY A 21 -30.13 1.98 6.92
N LEU A 22 -30.88 2.94 6.42
CA LEU A 22 -32.23 3.25 6.89
C LEU A 22 -33.12 2.00 6.76
N GLU A 23 -33.98 1.76 7.76
CA GLU A 23 -34.90 0.60 7.82
C GLU A 23 -34.20 -0.78 7.87
N ARG A 24 -32.96 -0.85 8.31
CA ARG A 24 -32.11 -2.07 8.36
C ARG A 24 -31.88 -2.73 6.98
N VAL A 25 -32.02 -1.99 5.90
CA VAL A 25 -31.59 -2.45 4.58
C VAL A 25 -30.06 -2.53 4.58
N ARG A 26 -29.50 -3.63 4.08
CA ARG A 26 -28.06 -3.78 3.94
C ARG A 26 -27.55 -2.89 2.80
N GLU A 27 -26.66 -1.98 3.13
CA GLU A 27 -26.01 -1.09 2.17
C GLU A 27 -24.53 -1.46 2.04
N ALA A 28 -24.09 -1.65 0.80
CA ALA A 28 -22.68 -1.89 0.51
C ALA A 28 -21.92 -0.55 0.49
N LYS A 29 -20.97 -0.40 1.40
CA LYS A 29 -19.96 0.65 1.33
C LYS A 29 -18.75 0.08 0.62
N ARG A 30 -18.30 0.73 -0.45
CA ARG A 30 -17.06 0.31 -1.14
C ARG A 30 -15.88 0.31 -0.18
N GLY A 31 -15.05 -0.72 -0.25
CA GLY A 31 -13.76 -0.70 0.43
C GLY A 31 -12.92 0.46 -0.12
N GLY A 32 -12.53 1.39 0.76
CA GLY A 32 -11.66 2.49 0.37
C GLY A 32 -10.23 2.01 0.15
N GLY A 33 -9.55 2.57 -0.85
CA GLY A 33 -8.12 2.40 -1.08
C GLY A 33 -7.78 1.74 -2.42
N GLY A 34 -6.69 2.21 -3.03
CA GLY A 34 -6.25 1.80 -4.37
C GLY A 34 -6.00 0.30 -4.54
N LEU A 35 -5.65 -0.42 -3.47
CA LEU A 35 -5.47 -1.88 -3.51
C LEU A 35 -6.79 -2.62 -3.80
N VAL A 36 -7.88 -2.23 -3.14
CA VAL A 36 -9.19 -2.88 -3.29
C VAL A 36 -9.71 -2.65 -4.71
N THR A 37 -9.61 -1.44 -5.21
CA THR A 37 -9.92 -1.09 -6.60
C THR A 37 -9.09 -1.91 -7.58
N ALA A 38 -7.78 -1.96 -7.35
CA ALA A 38 -6.84 -2.69 -8.19
C ALA A 38 -7.18 -4.19 -8.29
N LEU A 39 -7.42 -4.83 -7.17
CA LEU A 39 -7.77 -6.26 -7.14
C LEU A 39 -9.18 -6.52 -7.69
N GLY A 40 -10.12 -5.59 -7.53
CA GLY A 40 -11.48 -5.69 -8.07
C GLY A 40 -11.51 -5.77 -9.59
N SER A 41 -10.55 -5.14 -10.28
CA SER A 41 -10.44 -5.20 -11.75
C SER A 41 -10.11 -6.60 -12.25
N LEU A 42 -9.50 -7.47 -11.43
CA LEU A 42 -9.28 -8.88 -11.79
C LEU A 42 -10.57 -9.61 -12.15
N ALA A 43 -11.68 -9.30 -11.46
CA ALA A 43 -12.97 -9.92 -11.72
C ALA A 43 -13.55 -9.59 -13.11
N THR A 44 -13.07 -8.55 -13.77
CA THR A 44 -13.46 -8.22 -15.15
C THR A 44 -12.97 -9.28 -16.16
N HIS A 45 -11.81 -9.87 -15.91
CA HIS A 45 -11.14 -10.76 -16.88
C HIS A 45 -10.97 -12.19 -16.38
N HIS A 46 -11.13 -12.43 -15.07
CA HIS A 46 -10.89 -13.71 -14.41
C HIS A 46 -12.11 -14.15 -13.59
N ASP A 47 -12.13 -15.40 -13.19
CA ASP A 47 -13.12 -15.95 -12.26
C ASP A 47 -12.56 -15.81 -10.83
N VAL A 48 -13.08 -14.84 -10.09
CA VAL A 48 -12.52 -14.44 -8.80
C VAL A 48 -13.37 -14.94 -7.64
N THR A 49 -12.69 -15.59 -6.67
CA THR A 49 -13.20 -15.77 -5.32
C THR A 49 -12.37 -14.92 -4.37
N TRP A 50 -12.99 -14.02 -3.62
CA TRP A 50 -12.30 -13.11 -2.71
C TRP A 50 -12.57 -13.48 -1.26
N ILE A 51 -11.53 -13.81 -0.51
CA ILE A 51 -11.58 -14.11 0.92
C ILE A 51 -11.11 -12.89 1.70
N ALA A 52 -11.94 -12.39 2.62
CA ALA A 52 -11.65 -11.20 3.41
C ALA A 52 -12.18 -11.32 4.84
N SER A 53 -11.64 -10.51 5.77
CA SER A 53 -12.20 -10.38 7.11
C SER A 53 -13.56 -9.69 7.07
N ALA A 54 -14.50 -10.12 7.91
CA ALA A 54 -15.72 -9.42 8.23
C ALA A 54 -15.38 -8.18 9.06
N MET A 55 -15.55 -6.98 8.48
CA MET A 55 -15.13 -5.70 9.08
C MET A 55 -16.24 -5.02 9.86
N SER A 56 -17.50 -5.44 9.66
CA SER A 56 -18.69 -4.89 10.29
C SER A 56 -19.54 -6.01 10.90
N ASP A 57 -20.54 -5.62 11.72
CA ASP A 57 -21.51 -6.59 12.23
C ASP A 57 -22.33 -7.20 11.09
N VAL A 58 -22.65 -6.42 10.06
CA VAL A 58 -23.40 -6.91 8.88
C VAL A 58 -22.56 -7.90 8.07
N ASP A 59 -21.25 -7.67 7.93
CA ASP A 59 -20.36 -8.65 7.28
C ASP A 59 -20.32 -9.96 8.08
N ARG A 60 -20.35 -9.90 9.42
CA ARG A 60 -20.43 -11.09 10.30
C ARG A 60 -21.75 -11.82 10.14
N GLU A 61 -22.88 -11.11 10.07
CA GLU A 61 -24.20 -11.69 9.77
C GLU A 61 -24.17 -12.45 8.42
N ILE A 62 -23.59 -11.83 7.38
CA ILE A 62 -23.46 -12.47 6.05
C ILE A 62 -22.59 -13.74 6.14
N ALA A 63 -21.48 -13.69 6.87
CA ALA A 63 -20.62 -14.87 7.07
C ALA A 63 -21.38 -16.01 7.79
N GLU A 64 -22.20 -15.70 8.80
CA GLU A 64 -23.02 -16.68 9.53
C GLU A 64 -24.13 -17.25 8.65
N GLU A 65 -24.89 -16.39 7.96
CA GLU A 65 -26.01 -16.80 7.07
C GLU A 65 -25.54 -17.69 5.92
N SER A 66 -24.33 -17.40 5.37
CA SER A 66 -23.73 -18.21 4.32
C SER A 66 -23.09 -19.52 4.83
N GLY A 67 -23.07 -19.74 6.15
CA GLY A 67 -22.35 -20.87 6.76
C GLY A 67 -20.84 -20.81 6.47
N GLY A 68 -20.27 -19.63 6.34
CA GLY A 68 -18.87 -19.40 6.01
C GLY A 68 -18.51 -19.72 4.55
N GLN A 69 -19.49 -19.85 3.66
CA GLN A 69 -19.28 -20.07 2.24
C GLN A 69 -19.20 -18.75 1.48
N ALA A 70 -18.60 -18.78 0.28
CA ALA A 70 -18.59 -17.64 -0.62
C ALA A 70 -19.97 -17.37 -1.20
N VAL A 71 -20.37 -16.10 -1.27
CA VAL A 71 -21.62 -15.60 -1.87
C VAL A 71 -21.32 -14.82 -3.14
N GLU A 72 -22.25 -14.81 -4.09
CA GLU A 72 -22.09 -13.99 -5.30
C GLU A 72 -22.21 -12.51 -4.94
N GLU A 73 -21.28 -11.72 -5.45
CA GLU A 73 -21.19 -10.29 -5.21
C GLU A 73 -20.98 -9.54 -6.53
N ARG A 74 -21.66 -8.41 -6.69
CA ARG A 74 -21.48 -7.53 -7.84
C ARG A 74 -20.63 -6.32 -7.47
N LEU A 75 -19.46 -6.25 -8.04
CA LEU A 75 -18.52 -5.18 -7.79
C LEU A 75 -18.99 -3.86 -8.45
N ALA A 76 -18.41 -2.78 -8.00
CA ALA A 76 -18.76 -1.44 -8.47
C ALA A 76 -18.45 -1.19 -9.95
N ASN A 77 -17.45 -1.88 -10.50
CA ASN A 77 -17.12 -1.86 -11.93
C ASN A 77 -18.09 -2.73 -12.79
N GLY A 78 -19.12 -3.31 -12.17
CA GLY A 78 -20.13 -4.14 -12.81
C GLY A 78 -19.72 -5.58 -13.06
N SER A 79 -18.53 -6.01 -12.63
CA SER A 79 -18.11 -7.42 -12.69
C SER A 79 -18.66 -8.21 -11.51
N ASP A 80 -18.78 -9.51 -11.67
CA ASP A 80 -19.24 -10.42 -10.63
C ASP A 80 -18.04 -11.17 -10.03
N CYS A 81 -18.04 -11.36 -8.70
CA CYS A 81 -17.11 -12.20 -7.99
C CYS A 81 -17.81 -13.00 -6.89
N ARG A 82 -17.15 -14.00 -6.35
CA ARG A 82 -17.60 -14.69 -5.13
C ARG A 82 -16.86 -14.08 -3.94
N LEU A 83 -17.60 -13.62 -2.94
CA LEU A 83 -17.05 -13.00 -1.74
C LEU A 83 -17.26 -13.90 -0.53
N ARG A 84 -16.21 -14.20 0.19
CA ARG A 84 -16.23 -15.00 1.42
C ARG A 84 -15.71 -14.17 2.58
N PHE A 85 -16.57 -13.89 3.55
CA PHE A 85 -16.20 -13.23 4.78
C PHE A 85 -15.76 -14.21 5.85
N LEU A 86 -14.69 -13.87 6.58
CA LEU A 86 -14.21 -14.59 7.76
C LEU A 86 -14.56 -13.77 9.00
N ALA A 87 -15.47 -14.28 9.81
CA ALA A 87 -15.78 -13.73 11.11
C ALA A 87 -14.73 -14.21 12.13
N HIS A 88 -13.92 -13.31 12.62
CA HIS A 88 -12.90 -13.58 13.62
C HIS A 88 -13.40 -13.25 15.03
N GLU A 89 -12.83 -13.92 16.01
CA GLU A 89 -13.05 -13.56 17.41
C GLU A 89 -12.51 -12.14 17.64
N PRO A 90 -13.30 -11.22 18.27
CA PRO A 90 -12.94 -9.80 18.35
C PRO A 90 -11.59 -9.51 19.03
N SER A 91 -11.26 -10.23 20.11
CA SER A 91 -9.99 -10.01 20.81
C SER A 91 -8.78 -10.51 20.00
N ALA A 92 -8.94 -11.62 19.26
CA ALA A 92 -7.90 -12.12 18.37
C ALA A 92 -7.68 -11.15 17.19
N TYR A 93 -8.75 -10.59 16.64
CA TYR A 93 -8.66 -9.60 15.56
C TYR A 93 -8.04 -8.29 16.04
N ASP A 94 -8.35 -7.83 17.24
CA ASP A 94 -7.72 -6.65 17.85
C ASP A 94 -6.21 -6.85 18.00
N GLN A 95 -5.76 -7.97 18.55
CA GLN A 95 -4.34 -8.29 18.67
C GLN A 95 -3.65 -8.39 17.30
N TYR A 96 -4.31 -9.02 16.33
CA TYR A 96 -3.81 -9.14 14.97
C TYR A 96 -3.64 -7.78 14.29
N TYR A 97 -4.68 -6.94 14.33
CA TYR A 97 -4.72 -5.71 13.54
C TYR A 97 -4.11 -4.51 14.27
N ASN A 98 -4.48 -4.31 15.55
CA ASN A 98 -4.10 -3.11 16.31
C ASN A 98 -2.79 -3.27 17.11
N VAL A 99 -2.25 -4.49 17.26
CA VAL A 99 -0.97 -4.72 17.94
C VAL A 99 0.11 -5.18 16.97
N VAL A 100 -0.16 -6.22 16.17
CA VAL A 100 0.89 -6.81 15.31
C VAL A 100 0.97 -6.12 13.96
N ALA A 101 -0.13 -6.11 13.19
CA ALA A 101 -0.07 -5.63 11.81
C ALA A 101 0.27 -4.14 11.73
N ASN A 102 -0.48 -3.28 12.43
CA ASN A 102 -0.36 -1.85 12.23
C ASN A 102 0.69 -1.15 13.09
N PRO A 103 0.87 -1.38 14.39
CA PRO A 103 2.06 -0.84 15.05
C PRO A 103 3.32 -1.62 14.69
N ALA A 104 3.39 -2.93 14.99
CA ALA A 104 4.65 -3.63 14.94
C ALA A 104 5.20 -3.80 13.51
N LEU A 105 4.44 -4.42 12.61
CA LEU A 105 4.92 -4.69 11.23
C LEU A 105 4.95 -3.42 10.39
N TRP A 106 3.93 -2.57 10.50
CA TRP A 106 3.87 -1.32 9.74
C TRP A 106 5.03 -0.39 10.10
N PHE A 107 5.26 -0.13 11.40
CA PHE A 107 6.34 0.77 11.82
C PHE A 107 7.72 0.20 11.54
N ALA A 108 7.94 -1.12 11.71
CA ALA A 108 9.20 -1.75 11.35
C ALA A 108 9.50 -1.60 9.85
N GLN A 109 8.49 -1.84 8.98
CA GLN A 109 8.68 -1.79 7.53
C GLN A 109 8.78 -0.38 6.97
N HIS A 110 8.19 0.62 7.64
CA HIS A 110 8.36 2.04 7.29
C HIS A 110 9.50 2.72 8.05
N CYS A 111 10.34 1.98 8.79
CA CYS A 111 11.43 2.51 9.61
C CYS A 111 10.98 3.64 10.57
N LEU A 112 9.79 3.50 11.16
CA LEU A 112 9.16 4.51 12.02
C LEU A 112 9.38 4.25 13.53
N TRP A 113 10.10 3.21 13.93
CA TRP A 113 10.41 2.95 15.32
C TRP A 113 11.19 4.09 15.96
N ASN A 114 10.65 4.61 17.06
CA ASN A 114 11.28 5.67 17.82
C ASN A 114 12.00 5.08 19.05
N LEU A 115 13.17 4.51 18.84
CA LEU A 115 13.98 3.87 19.89
C LEU A 115 14.41 4.83 21.02
N ILE A 116 14.31 6.15 20.82
CA ILE A 116 14.66 7.15 21.83
C ILE A 116 13.48 7.42 22.76
N ARG A 117 12.26 7.47 22.22
CA ARG A 117 11.05 7.75 23.01
C ARG A 117 10.44 6.50 23.65
N GLU A 118 10.60 5.37 22.99
CA GLU A 118 10.02 4.08 23.37
C GLU A 118 11.12 3.02 23.47
N PRO A 119 12.05 3.16 24.43
CA PRO A 119 13.15 2.22 24.58
C PRO A 119 12.71 0.83 25.04
N ASP A 120 11.55 0.74 25.72
CA ASP A 120 11.04 -0.48 26.33
C ASP A 120 9.91 -1.08 25.49
N CYS A 121 10.28 -1.69 24.34
CA CYS A 121 9.34 -2.53 23.62
C CYS A 121 8.98 -3.73 24.51
N GLU A 122 7.74 -3.79 25.00
CA GLU A 122 7.27 -4.94 25.78
C GLU A 122 7.11 -6.16 24.87
N ARG A 123 8.20 -6.88 24.68
CA ARG A 123 8.26 -8.06 23.79
C ARG A 123 7.30 -9.17 24.20
N SER A 124 6.95 -9.27 25.51
CA SER A 124 5.99 -10.27 25.99
C SER A 124 4.60 -10.02 25.43
N GLY A 125 4.11 -8.80 25.46
CA GLY A 125 2.81 -8.41 24.89
C GLY A 125 2.76 -8.60 23.39
N LEU A 126 3.80 -8.20 22.66
CA LEU A 126 3.90 -8.43 21.22
C LEU A 126 3.89 -9.94 20.88
N MET A 127 4.65 -10.75 21.62
CA MET A 127 4.70 -12.20 21.38
C MET A 127 3.38 -12.89 21.72
N GLN A 128 2.65 -12.41 22.73
CA GLN A 128 1.32 -12.88 23.03
C GLN A 128 0.37 -12.54 21.87
N ALA A 129 0.32 -11.29 21.44
CA ALA A 129 -0.52 -10.87 20.30
C ALA A 129 -0.17 -11.58 19.00
N TRP A 130 1.10 -11.90 18.79
CA TRP A 130 1.53 -12.74 17.66
C TRP A 130 0.92 -14.13 17.71
N ARG A 131 0.96 -14.80 18.88
CA ARG A 131 0.48 -16.19 19.04
C ARG A 131 -1.03 -16.28 19.15
N GLU A 132 -1.70 -15.31 19.77
CA GLU A 132 -3.14 -15.33 20.03
C GLU A 132 -3.96 -14.56 18.98
N GLY A 133 -3.33 -13.66 18.23
CA GLY A 133 -3.95 -12.84 17.19
C GLY A 133 -3.43 -13.19 15.79
N TYR A 134 -2.19 -12.79 15.49
CA TYR A 134 -1.68 -12.83 14.11
C TYR A 134 -1.59 -14.26 13.54
N ALA A 135 -1.06 -15.20 14.27
CA ALA A 135 -0.93 -16.57 13.80
C ALA A 135 -2.28 -17.27 13.62
N PRO A 136 -3.25 -17.23 14.56
CA PRO A 136 -4.57 -17.81 14.38
C PRO A 136 -5.37 -17.18 13.23
N ILE A 137 -5.30 -15.87 13.05
CA ILE A 137 -5.99 -15.21 11.94
C ILE A 137 -5.40 -15.65 10.59
N ASN A 138 -4.08 -15.71 10.46
CA ASN A 138 -3.43 -16.26 9.27
C ASN A 138 -3.81 -17.72 9.02
N ALA A 139 -3.96 -18.53 10.08
CA ALA A 139 -4.42 -19.93 9.97
C ALA A 139 -5.87 -19.99 9.45
N ALA A 140 -6.76 -19.12 9.91
CA ALA A 140 -8.13 -19.05 9.42
C ALA A 140 -8.20 -18.69 7.92
N PHE A 141 -7.39 -17.74 7.46
CA PHE A 141 -7.27 -17.40 6.04
C PHE A 141 -6.70 -18.57 5.21
N ALA A 142 -5.70 -19.26 5.74
CA ALA A 142 -5.13 -20.43 5.07
C ALA A 142 -6.15 -21.56 4.94
N GLU A 143 -6.93 -21.83 5.98
CA GLU A 143 -8.01 -22.84 5.95
C GLU A 143 -9.06 -22.50 4.91
N ALA A 144 -9.54 -21.26 4.89
CA ALA A 144 -10.49 -20.80 3.90
C ALA A 144 -9.96 -20.92 2.46
N ALA A 145 -8.68 -20.58 2.24
CA ALA A 145 -8.03 -20.74 0.93
C ALA A 145 -7.94 -22.23 0.53
N LEU A 146 -7.62 -23.12 1.44
CA LEU A 146 -7.58 -24.58 1.20
C LEU A 146 -8.95 -25.16 0.86
N GLU A 147 -10.00 -24.70 1.54
CA GLU A 147 -11.36 -25.10 1.22
C GLU A 147 -11.79 -24.65 -0.19
N GLU A 148 -11.43 -23.43 -0.59
CA GLU A 148 -11.69 -22.96 -1.95
C GLU A 148 -10.83 -23.70 -2.99
N LEU A 149 -9.57 -24.00 -2.70
CA LEU A 149 -8.71 -24.84 -3.54
C LEU A 149 -9.26 -26.25 -3.72
N SER A 150 -9.90 -26.85 -2.69
CA SER A 150 -10.51 -28.15 -2.81
C SER A 150 -11.63 -28.21 -3.86
N ARG A 151 -12.28 -27.07 -4.13
CA ARG A 151 -13.32 -26.93 -5.15
C ARG A 151 -12.74 -26.51 -6.50
N ARG A 152 -11.56 -25.86 -6.50
CA ARG A 152 -10.88 -25.31 -7.69
C ARG A 152 -9.38 -25.60 -7.60
N PRO A 153 -8.95 -26.83 -7.83
CA PRO A 153 -7.56 -27.25 -7.61
C PRO A 153 -6.52 -26.51 -8.46
N GLU A 154 -6.94 -25.97 -9.62
CA GLU A 154 -6.07 -25.24 -10.55
C GLU A 154 -6.06 -23.72 -10.29
N ALA A 155 -6.78 -23.23 -9.26
CA ALA A 155 -6.85 -21.82 -8.97
C ALA A 155 -5.51 -21.28 -8.44
N ILE A 156 -5.20 -20.06 -8.84
CA ILE A 156 -4.07 -19.30 -8.26
C ILE A 156 -4.54 -18.68 -6.94
N VAL A 157 -3.82 -18.94 -5.85
CA VAL A 157 -4.05 -18.24 -4.57
C VAL A 157 -3.18 -17.00 -4.53
N PHE A 158 -3.81 -15.84 -4.48
CA PHE A 158 -3.16 -14.54 -4.49
C PHE A 158 -3.29 -13.86 -3.12
N PHE A 159 -2.28 -14.00 -2.28
CA PHE A 159 -2.19 -13.32 -0.98
C PHE A 159 -1.74 -11.88 -1.13
N ASN A 160 -2.34 -10.99 -0.34
CA ASN A 160 -2.05 -9.57 -0.42
C ASN A 160 -1.62 -9.01 0.93
N ASP A 161 -0.44 -8.39 0.88
CA ASP A 161 0.14 -7.49 1.87
C ASP A 161 0.57 -8.15 3.20
N TYR A 162 1.10 -7.33 4.10
CA TYR A 162 1.74 -7.69 5.37
C TYR A 162 0.80 -8.32 6.40
N HIS A 163 -0.47 -8.28 6.16
CA HIS A 163 -1.47 -8.92 7.01
C HIS A 163 -1.40 -10.46 6.97
N LEU A 164 -0.87 -11.05 5.89
CA LEU A 164 -1.01 -12.47 5.58
C LEU A 164 0.32 -13.20 5.37
N TYR A 165 1.39 -12.75 6.03
CA TYR A 165 2.72 -13.33 5.80
C TYR A 165 2.85 -14.80 6.17
N LEU A 166 2.03 -15.34 7.09
CA LEU A 166 2.13 -16.75 7.50
C LEU A 166 1.23 -17.69 6.69
N ALA A 167 0.14 -17.18 6.11
CA ALA A 167 -0.87 -17.98 5.44
C ALA A 167 -0.31 -18.82 4.27
N PRO A 168 0.60 -18.33 3.40
CA PRO A 168 1.14 -19.12 2.30
C PRO A 168 1.83 -20.40 2.74
N ARG A 169 2.62 -20.36 3.83
CA ARG A 169 3.30 -21.56 4.35
C ARG A 169 2.32 -22.61 4.85
N LEU A 170 1.22 -22.16 5.48
CA LEU A 170 0.18 -23.06 5.98
C LEU A 170 -0.59 -23.72 4.83
N VAL A 171 -0.87 -22.97 3.75
CA VAL A 171 -1.47 -23.54 2.53
C VAL A 171 -0.50 -24.49 1.86
N ARG A 172 0.77 -24.10 1.67
CA ARG A 172 1.78 -24.94 1.03
C ARG A 172 2.00 -26.28 1.72
N ALA A 173 1.95 -26.32 3.06
CA ALA A 173 2.12 -27.54 3.83
C ALA A 173 1.04 -28.60 3.54
N ARG A 174 -0.17 -28.17 3.14
CA ARG A 174 -1.33 -29.03 2.89
C ARG A 174 -1.66 -29.19 1.40
N ALA A 175 -1.27 -28.24 0.59
CA ALA A 175 -1.42 -28.25 -0.88
C ALA A 175 -0.06 -27.94 -1.55
N PRO A 176 0.86 -28.92 -1.59
CA PRO A 176 2.24 -28.71 -2.07
C PRO A 176 2.32 -28.20 -3.52
N GLU A 177 1.35 -28.56 -4.36
CA GLU A 177 1.32 -28.24 -5.79
C GLU A 177 0.49 -26.99 -6.12
N ALA A 178 -0.13 -26.33 -5.12
CA ALA A 178 -0.92 -25.13 -5.35
C ALA A 178 -0.06 -23.98 -5.91
N SER A 179 -0.60 -23.23 -6.85
CA SER A 179 0.03 -22.01 -7.38
C SER A 179 -0.17 -20.86 -6.41
N LEU A 180 0.89 -20.39 -5.73
CA LEU A 180 0.83 -19.37 -4.71
C LEU A 180 1.59 -18.10 -5.16
N LEU A 181 0.90 -16.98 -5.10
CA LEU A 181 1.43 -15.65 -5.35
C LEU A 181 1.18 -14.76 -4.14
N GLN A 182 2.16 -13.98 -3.71
CA GLN A 182 1.96 -12.91 -2.72
C GLN A 182 2.53 -11.61 -3.21
N PHE A 183 1.83 -10.50 -2.94
CA PHE A 183 2.33 -9.16 -3.23
C PHE A 183 2.42 -8.34 -1.95
N VAL A 184 3.58 -7.71 -1.74
CA VAL A 184 3.86 -6.83 -0.60
C VAL A 184 3.72 -5.38 -1.04
N HIS A 185 2.69 -4.70 -0.51
CA HIS A 185 2.34 -3.33 -0.92
C HIS A 185 3.03 -2.23 -0.11
N ILE A 186 3.66 -2.59 0.99
CA ILE A 186 4.43 -1.66 1.82
C ILE A 186 5.93 -1.80 1.58
N PRO A 187 6.76 -0.85 2.04
CA PRO A 187 8.20 -0.96 1.86
C PRO A 187 8.75 -2.26 2.44
N TRP A 188 9.74 -2.84 1.78
CA TRP A 188 10.57 -3.86 2.40
C TRP A 188 11.91 -3.23 2.80
N PRO A 189 12.12 -2.93 4.09
CA PRO A 189 13.29 -2.19 4.54
C PRO A 189 14.54 -3.05 4.57
N GLN A 190 15.69 -2.41 4.80
CA GLN A 190 16.93 -3.10 5.04
C GLN A 190 16.88 -3.90 6.34
N LEU A 191 17.77 -4.89 6.46
CA LEU A 191 17.80 -5.87 7.57
C LEU A 191 17.78 -5.22 8.97
N HIS A 192 18.44 -4.06 9.13
CA HIS A 192 18.51 -3.42 10.45
C HIS A 192 17.14 -2.97 11.00
N CYS A 193 16.19 -2.59 10.14
CA CYS A 193 14.83 -2.24 10.58
C CYS A 193 14.07 -3.47 11.10
N TRP A 194 14.37 -4.67 10.60
CA TRP A 194 13.75 -5.91 11.06
C TRP A 194 14.24 -6.35 12.46
N ARG A 195 15.42 -5.89 12.88
CA ARG A 195 16.00 -6.26 14.17
C ARG A 195 15.28 -5.68 15.40
N VAL A 196 14.36 -4.75 15.19
CA VAL A 196 13.47 -4.26 16.25
C VAL A 196 12.44 -5.32 16.66
N LEU A 197 12.12 -6.25 15.76
CA LEU A 197 11.19 -7.34 16.02
C LEU A 197 11.92 -8.56 16.61
N PRO A 198 11.21 -9.41 17.39
CA PRO A 198 11.72 -10.72 17.83
C PRO A 198 12.13 -11.59 16.65
N GLU A 199 13.20 -12.38 16.82
CA GLU A 199 13.69 -13.29 15.78
C GLU A 199 12.64 -14.31 15.34
N GLU A 200 11.83 -14.84 16.27
CA GLU A 200 10.72 -15.77 15.99
C GLU A 200 9.75 -15.15 14.94
N ILE A 201 9.43 -13.87 15.06
CA ILE A 201 8.54 -13.16 14.13
C ILE A 201 9.21 -12.99 12.77
N THR A 202 10.46 -12.51 12.75
CA THR A 202 11.18 -12.25 11.50
C THR A 202 11.44 -13.52 10.70
N VAL A 203 11.82 -14.61 11.36
CA VAL A 203 11.99 -15.93 10.74
C VAL A 203 10.66 -16.43 10.15
N ALA A 204 9.58 -16.40 10.94
CA ALA A 204 8.29 -16.87 10.50
C ALA A 204 7.74 -16.10 9.27
N ILE A 205 7.96 -14.78 9.22
CA ILE A 205 7.57 -13.94 8.08
C ILE A 205 8.34 -14.33 6.81
N HIS A 206 9.66 -14.47 6.90
CA HIS A 206 10.48 -14.87 5.74
C HIS A 206 10.14 -16.27 5.26
N ASP A 207 9.98 -17.24 6.17
CA ASP A 207 9.55 -18.60 5.86
C ASP A 207 8.17 -18.63 5.19
N GLY A 208 7.26 -17.77 5.65
CA GLY A 208 5.91 -17.67 5.08
C GLY A 208 5.92 -17.13 3.65
N LEU A 209 6.68 -16.05 3.40
CA LEU A 209 6.83 -15.48 2.06
C LEU A 209 7.54 -16.46 1.11
N LEU A 210 8.58 -17.14 1.56
CA LEU A 210 9.34 -18.11 0.76
C LEU A 210 8.58 -19.43 0.49
N ALA A 211 7.35 -19.56 0.99
CA ALA A 211 6.47 -20.68 0.62
C ALA A 211 5.67 -20.39 -0.67
N ASN A 212 5.70 -19.17 -1.18
CA ASN A 212 5.08 -18.82 -2.46
C ASN A 212 5.95 -19.24 -3.66
N ASP A 213 5.34 -19.37 -4.82
CA ASP A 213 6.06 -19.52 -6.09
C ASP A 213 6.61 -18.17 -6.55
N VAL A 214 5.82 -17.10 -6.35
CA VAL A 214 6.23 -15.73 -6.64
C VAL A 214 5.92 -14.80 -5.48
N VAL A 215 6.88 -13.94 -5.13
CA VAL A 215 6.66 -12.78 -4.25
C VAL A 215 6.92 -11.51 -5.04
N GLY A 216 5.90 -10.64 -5.10
CA GLY A 216 5.94 -9.35 -5.78
C GLY A 216 6.20 -8.17 -4.84
N PHE A 217 6.95 -7.20 -5.33
CA PHE A 217 7.24 -5.92 -4.71
C PHE A 217 7.03 -4.80 -5.72
N HIS A 218 6.85 -3.57 -5.27
CA HIS A 218 6.69 -2.43 -6.18
C HIS A 218 7.98 -2.04 -6.89
N THR A 219 9.14 -2.20 -6.23
CA THR A 219 10.42 -1.67 -6.71
C THR A 219 11.54 -2.70 -6.69
N THR A 220 12.55 -2.46 -7.50
CA THR A 220 13.79 -3.24 -7.49
C THR A 220 14.52 -3.09 -6.15
N ARG A 221 14.42 -1.92 -5.50
CA ARG A 221 14.96 -1.66 -4.18
C ARG A 221 14.34 -2.57 -3.12
N TRP A 222 13.01 -2.66 -3.05
CA TRP A 222 12.32 -3.51 -2.06
C TRP A 222 12.62 -4.99 -2.29
N ARG A 223 12.59 -5.43 -3.53
CA ARG A 223 12.99 -6.80 -3.89
C ARG A 223 14.42 -7.13 -3.47
N SER A 224 15.36 -6.24 -3.71
CA SER A 224 16.77 -6.43 -3.34
C SER A 224 16.97 -6.49 -1.82
N ASN A 225 16.23 -5.65 -1.08
CA ASN A 225 16.23 -5.69 0.38
C ASN A 225 15.66 -7.02 0.91
N PHE A 226 14.59 -7.54 0.27
CA PHE A 226 14.04 -8.85 0.62
C PHE A 226 15.08 -9.97 0.43
N ILE A 227 15.78 -10.02 -0.69
CA ILE A 227 16.84 -11.00 -0.94
C ILE A 227 17.87 -10.96 0.18
N GLN A 228 18.37 -9.77 0.52
CA GLN A 228 19.38 -9.61 1.57
C GLN A 228 18.88 -10.04 2.95
N SER A 229 17.65 -9.67 3.30
CA SER A 229 17.06 -10.07 4.58
C SER A 229 16.77 -11.58 4.64
N ALA A 230 16.26 -12.19 3.57
CA ALA A 230 16.03 -13.63 3.49
C ALA A 230 17.33 -14.44 3.62
N GLN A 231 18.43 -13.97 2.98
CA GLN A 231 19.75 -14.59 3.14
C GLN A 231 20.24 -14.53 4.60
N SER A 232 20.03 -13.39 5.25
CA SER A 232 20.55 -13.16 6.60
C SER A 232 19.69 -13.79 7.70
N VAL A 233 18.38 -13.84 7.53
CA VAL A 233 17.41 -14.30 8.56
C VAL A 233 17.21 -15.80 8.51
N VAL A 234 16.99 -16.35 7.31
CA VAL A 234 16.65 -17.79 7.13
C VAL A 234 17.67 -18.57 6.30
N GLY A 235 18.80 -17.96 5.95
CA GLY A 235 19.86 -18.61 5.18
C GLY A 235 19.45 -18.96 3.74
N ALA A 236 18.48 -18.27 3.16
CA ALA A 236 18.06 -18.47 1.78
C ALA A 236 19.24 -18.23 0.82
N LYS A 237 19.31 -18.97 -0.28
CA LYS A 237 20.39 -18.87 -1.27
C LYS A 237 19.85 -18.19 -2.53
N ARG A 238 20.58 -17.22 -3.06
CA ARG A 238 20.26 -16.63 -4.37
C ARG A 238 20.50 -17.64 -5.47
N VAL A 239 19.55 -17.80 -6.37
CA VAL A 239 19.68 -18.66 -7.56
C VAL A 239 20.52 -17.91 -8.61
N SER A 240 21.57 -18.56 -9.12
CA SER A 240 22.48 -17.94 -10.08
C SER A 240 21.78 -17.65 -11.40
N GLY A 241 21.96 -16.42 -11.92
CA GLY A 241 21.38 -15.98 -13.19
C GLY A 241 19.88 -15.68 -13.16
N GLU A 242 19.21 -15.83 -12.00
CA GLU A 242 17.77 -15.59 -11.86
C GLU A 242 17.47 -14.53 -10.79
N THR A 243 16.28 -13.94 -10.87
CA THR A 243 15.71 -13.10 -9.82
C THR A 243 14.87 -13.99 -8.89
N ALA A 244 15.55 -14.90 -8.20
CA ALA A 244 14.94 -15.91 -7.34
C ALA A 244 15.85 -16.24 -6.15
N VAL A 245 15.25 -16.83 -5.13
CA VAL A 245 15.95 -17.40 -3.97
C VAL A 245 15.47 -18.84 -3.75
N SER A 246 16.37 -19.69 -3.25
CA SER A 246 16.11 -21.06 -2.84
C SER A 246 16.14 -21.15 -1.32
N HIS A 247 15.13 -21.77 -0.72
CA HIS A 247 15.02 -22.00 0.71
C HIS A 247 14.31 -23.32 0.99
N ILE A 248 14.91 -24.20 1.82
CA ILE A 248 14.37 -25.52 2.20
C ILE A 248 13.92 -26.32 0.96
N GLY A 249 14.80 -26.40 -0.06
CA GLY A 249 14.56 -27.16 -1.28
C GLY A 249 13.49 -26.59 -2.22
N ARG A 250 13.03 -25.34 -1.99
CA ARG A 250 12.06 -24.67 -2.84
C ARG A 250 12.64 -23.39 -3.42
N LYS A 251 12.34 -23.13 -4.69
CA LYS A 251 12.64 -21.88 -5.38
C LYS A 251 11.45 -20.93 -5.31
N THR A 252 11.71 -19.68 -4.92
CA THR A 252 10.74 -18.58 -4.96
C THR A 252 11.23 -17.51 -5.91
N CYS A 253 10.46 -17.22 -6.95
CA CYS A 253 10.74 -16.14 -7.90
C CYS A 253 10.33 -14.78 -7.31
N LEU A 254 11.09 -13.73 -7.59
CA LEU A 254 10.89 -12.40 -7.02
C LEU A 254 10.61 -11.38 -8.11
N SER A 255 9.38 -10.86 -8.14
CA SER A 255 8.94 -9.84 -9.07
C SER A 255 9.16 -8.43 -8.50
N ALA A 256 9.46 -7.47 -9.38
CA ALA A 256 9.45 -6.05 -9.06
C ALA A 256 8.61 -5.33 -10.11
N ARG A 257 7.36 -5.05 -9.76
CA ARG A 257 6.38 -4.37 -10.62
C ARG A 257 5.55 -3.43 -9.78
N ALA A 258 5.63 -2.15 -10.05
CA ALA A 258 4.82 -1.17 -9.34
C ALA A 258 3.34 -1.34 -9.69
N ILE A 259 2.46 -1.45 -8.67
CA ILE A 259 1.02 -1.38 -8.89
C ILE A 259 0.67 -0.04 -9.53
N SER A 260 -0.40 0.00 -10.29
CA SER A 260 -0.86 1.22 -10.92
C SER A 260 -2.36 1.39 -10.73
N ILE A 261 -2.94 2.29 -11.48
CA ILE A 261 -4.35 2.65 -11.44
C ILE A 261 -5.01 2.25 -12.76
N ASP A 262 -6.33 2.23 -12.75
CA ASP A 262 -7.14 2.17 -13.96
C ASP A 262 -7.44 3.62 -14.42
N PRO A 263 -6.88 4.06 -15.56
CA PRO A 263 -7.10 5.43 -16.05
C PRO A 263 -8.56 5.73 -16.40
N ASP A 264 -9.32 4.73 -16.84
CA ASP A 264 -10.72 4.92 -17.25
C ASP A 264 -11.62 5.06 -16.00
N GLU A 265 -11.35 4.29 -14.94
CA GLU A 265 -12.06 4.43 -13.66
C GLU A 265 -11.78 5.80 -13.03
N LEU A 266 -10.52 6.25 -13.05
CA LEU A 266 -10.18 7.59 -12.59
C LEU A 266 -10.87 8.68 -13.43
N ALA A 267 -10.91 8.54 -14.74
CA ALA A 267 -11.59 9.50 -15.62
C ALA A 267 -13.10 9.58 -15.30
N ALA A 268 -13.75 8.45 -15.05
CA ALA A 268 -15.16 8.43 -14.62
C ALA A 268 -15.36 9.14 -13.27
N LEU A 269 -14.43 8.98 -12.32
CA LEU A 269 -14.46 9.67 -11.03
C LEU A 269 -14.23 11.18 -11.18
N VAL A 270 -13.31 11.61 -12.02
CA VAL A 270 -13.05 13.03 -12.35
C VAL A 270 -14.31 13.73 -12.87
N ASP A 271 -15.15 12.99 -13.61
CA ASP A 271 -16.41 13.51 -14.17
C ASP A 271 -17.60 13.47 -13.21
N ASP A 272 -17.45 12.94 -11.98
CA ASP A 272 -18.52 12.87 -11.00
C ASP A 272 -19.02 14.28 -10.62
N PRO A 273 -20.34 14.51 -10.54
CA PRO A 273 -20.90 15.81 -10.14
C PRO A 273 -20.41 16.32 -8.76
N ARG A 274 -20.09 15.41 -7.84
CA ARG A 274 -19.55 15.76 -6.51
C ARG A 274 -18.15 16.33 -6.62
N VAL A 275 -17.31 15.81 -7.49
CA VAL A 275 -15.98 16.36 -7.80
C VAL A 275 -16.11 17.78 -8.36
N ARG A 276 -17.05 18.01 -9.28
CA ARG A 276 -17.29 19.35 -9.88
C ARG A 276 -17.75 20.36 -8.82
N GLU A 277 -18.53 19.93 -7.84
CA GLU A 277 -18.98 20.81 -6.75
C GLU A 277 -17.80 21.23 -5.86
N HIS A 278 -16.92 20.28 -5.45
CA HIS A 278 -15.71 20.61 -4.70
C HIS A 278 -14.74 21.46 -5.52
N GLU A 279 -14.56 21.14 -6.80
CA GLU A 279 -13.70 21.91 -7.70
C GLU A 279 -14.15 23.38 -7.81
N ARG A 280 -15.46 23.61 -7.95
CA ARG A 280 -16.00 24.97 -7.99
C ARG A 280 -15.62 25.76 -6.73
N ARG A 281 -15.76 25.17 -5.55
CA ARG A 281 -15.37 25.80 -4.28
C ARG A 281 -13.87 26.10 -4.23
N ILE A 282 -13.03 25.16 -4.68
CA ILE A 282 -11.59 25.38 -4.78
C ILE A 282 -11.29 26.55 -5.72
N VAL A 283 -11.87 26.60 -6.91
CA VAL A 283 -11.65 27.64 -7.91
C VAL A 283 -12.09 29.02 -7.40
N GLU A 284 -13.21 29.10 -6.65
CA GLU A 284 -13.72 30.35 -6.06
C GLU A 284 -12.82 30.91 -4.96
N THR A 285 -12.09 30.06 -4.23
CA THR A 285 -11.35 30.44 -3.02
C THR A 285 -9.82 30.37 -3.16
N ARG A 286 -9.32 29.62 -4.16
CA ARG A 286 -7.88 29.43 -4.33
C ARG A 286 -7.16 30.74 -4.66
N PRO A 287 -5.93 30.96 -4.14
CA PRO A 287 -5.05 32.02 -4.62
C PRO A 287 -4.46 31.71 -6.01
N GLU A 288 -3.50 32.52 -6.45
CA GLU A 288 -2.80 32.33 -7.72
C GLU A 288 -2.18 30.94 -7.86
N TYR A 289 -1.53 30.45 -6.78
CA TYR A 289 -0.89 29.13 -6.73
C TYR A 289 -1.50 28.25 -5.65
N LEU A 290 -1.65 26.96 -5.96
CA LEU A 290 -2.15 25.97 -5.04
C LEU A 290 -1.16 24.79 -4.94
N VAL A 291 -0.60 24.62 -3.76
CA VAL A 291 0.11 23.38 -3.38
C VAL A 291 -0.91 22.40 -2.85
N VAL A 292 -0.95 21.20 -3.35
CA VAL A 292 -1.89 20.17 -2.89
C VAL A 292 -1.14 18.97 -2.33
N ARG A 293 -1.62 18.46 -1.22
CA ARG A 293 -1.26 17.14 -0.70
C ARG A 293 -2.52 16.34 -0.41
N VAL A 294 -2.49 15.06 -0.70
CA VAL A 294 -3.56 14.11 -0.40
C VAL A 294 -2.94 12.87 0.23
N ASP A 295 -3.29 12.59 1.48
CA ASP A 295 -2.69 11.51 2.25
C ASP A 295 -3.69 10.95 3.27
N ARG A 296 -3.44 9.74 3.76
CA ARG A 296 -4.04 9.30 5.02
C ARG A 296 -3.30 9.97 6.19
N THR A 297 -3.98 10.15 7.33
CA THR A 297 -3.35 10.65 8.56
C THR A 297 -2.40 9.59 9.17
N ASP A 298 -1.34 9.25 8.45
CA ASP A 298 -0.37 8.20 8.78
C ASP A 298 1.02 8.83 9.00
N PRO A 299 1.75 8.47 10.06
CA PRO A 299 3.10 9.00 10.31
C PRO A 299 4.08 8.83 9.14
N SER A 300 3.93 7.76 8.34
CA SER A 300 4.77 7.54 7.16
C SER A 300 4.62 8.62 6.10
N LYS A 301 3.49 9.34 6.09
CA LYS A 301 3.19 10.40 5.12
C LYS A 301 3.86 11.74 5.43
N ASN A 302 4.51 11.86 6.59
CA ASN A 302 5.39 13.00 6.90
C ASN A 302 4.71 14.38 6.85
N ILE A 303 3.43 14.43 7.26
CA ILE A 303 2.57 15.60 7.09
C ILE A 303 3.10 16.80 7.88
N VAL A 304 3.44 16.60 9.15
CA VAL A 304 3.94 17.67 10.05
C VAL A 304 5.21 18.30 9.47
N ARG A 305 6.18 17.50 9.02
CA ARG A 305 7.41 18.03 8.39
C ARG A 305 7.11 18.75 7.09
N GLY A 306 6.09 18.32 6.35
CA GLY A 306 5.61 19.01 5.14
C GLY A 306 5.06 20.41 5.46
N PHE A 307 4.35 20.58 6.58
CA PHE A 307 3.89 21.91 7.03
C PHE A 307 5.05 22.79 7.50
N CYS A 308 6.05 22.23 8.18
CA CYS A 308 7.28 22.95 8.49
C CYS A 308 8.04 23.43 7.24
N ALA A 309 8.07 22.60 6.19
CA ALA A 309 8.68 22.98 4.91
C ALA A 309 7.90 24.10 4.22
N PHE A 310 6.57 24.06 4.26
CA PHE A 310 5.73 25.12 3.72
C PHE A 310 5.85 26.42 4.54
N GLU A 311 5.98 26.32 5.85
CA GLU A 311 6.30 27.47 6.71
C GLU A 311 7.61 28.13 6.31
N LEU A 312 8.69 27.33 6.17
CA LEU A 312 10.00 27.85 5.75
C LEU A 312 9.94 28.46 4.35
N PHE A 313 9.19 27.85 3.44
CA PHE A 313 8.94 28.43 2.11
C PHE A 313 8.30 29.83 2.22
N LEU A 314 7.29 30.02 3.08
CA LEU A 314 6.65 31.32 3.31
C LEU A 314 7.62 32.35 3.95
N GLU A 315 8.49 31.91 4.86
CA GLU A 315 9.54 32.78 5.43
C GLU A 315 10.51 33.30 4.37
N LEU A 316 10.92 32.43 3.46
CA LEU A 316 11.90 32.74 2.42
C LEU A 316 11.32 33.58 1.27
N HIS A 317 10.00 33.47 1.04
CA HIS A 317 9.31 34.05 -0.10
C HIS A 317 8.12 34.94 0.32
N PRO A 318 8.35 36.03 1.07
CA PRO A 318 7.27 36.93 1.53
C PRO A 318 6.47 37.56 0.40
N GLU A 319 7.02 37.63 -0.82
CA GLU A 319 6.35 38.10 -2.03
C GLU A 319 5.22 37.22 -2.50
N LEU A 320 5.18 35.95 -2.03
CA LEU A 320 4.12 34.98 -2.32
C LEU A 320 3.02 34.95 -1.25
N HIS A 321 3.13 35.71 -0.17
CA HIS A 321 2.08 35.80 0.85
C HIS A 321 0.77 36.32 0.23
N GLY A 322 -0.33 35.62 0.45
CA GLY A 322 -1.63 35.91 -0.15
C GLY A 322 -1.79 35.38 -1.59
N ARG A 323 -0.71 34.89 -2.19
CA ARG A 323 -0.72 34.35 -3.57
C ARG A 323 -0.58 32.82 -3.65
N VAL A 324 -0.25 32.16 -2.54
CA VAL A 324 -0.12 30.70 -2.46
C VAL A 324 -0.84 30.18 -1.22
N SER A 325 -1.48 29.02 -1.34
CA SER A 325 -1.98 28.24 -0.20
C SER A 325 -1.66 26.77 -0.40
N MET A 326 -1.62 26.02 0.71
CA MET A 326 -1.56 24.57 0.69
C MET A 326 -2.93 23.99 1.05
N LEU A 327 -3.54 23.25 0.13
CA LEU A 327 -4.73 22.43 0.39
C LEU A 327 -4.27 21.04 0.81
N SER A 328 -4.64 20.65 2.02
CA SER A 328 -4.30 19.33 2.59
C SER A 328 -5.56 18.52 2.79
N CYS A 329 -5.84 17.59 1.87
CA CYS A 329 -6.93 16.63 1.98
C CYS A 329 -6.41 15.36 2.66
N LEU A 330 -6.85 15.10 3.89
CA LEU A 330 -6.33 14.02 4.73
C LEU A 330 -7.41 13.06 5.15
N ASP A 331 -7.27 11.79 4.79
CA ASP A 331 -8.18 10.72 5.26
C ASP A 331 -7.83 10.29 6.68
N PRO A 332 -8.78 10.30 7.63
CA PRO A 332 -8.59 9.71 8.95
C PRO A 332 -8.22 8.22 8.85
N SER A 333 -7.16 7.81 9.52
CA SER A 333 -6.69 6.43 9.47
C SER A 333 -6.37 5.91 10.86
N ARG A 334 -6.89 4.72 11.21
CA ARG A 334 -6.49 3.94 12.40
C ARG A 334 -6.57 4.72 13.72
N LEU A 335 -7.58 5.56 13.89
CA LEU A 335 -7.75 6.45 15.07
C LEU A 335 -7.92 5.71 16.41
N ASN A 336 -8.12 4.39 16.40
CA ASN A 336 -8.12 3.52 17.57
C ASN A 336 -6.71 3.09 18.03
N ILE A 337 -5.65 3.53 17.33
CA ILE A 337 -4.24 3.30 17.67
C ILE A 337 -3.67 4.63 18.20
N PRO A 338 -3.15 4.68 19.44
CA PRO A 338 -2.72 5.92 20.09
C PRO A 338 -1.73 6.76 19.27
N GLU A 339 -0.77 6.13 18.60
CA GLU A 339 0.24 6.81 17.79
C GLU A 339 -0.36 7.57 16.60
N TYR A 340 -1.48 7.07 16.06
CA TYR A 340 -2.21 7.73 14.97
C TYR A 340 -3.08 8.87 15.48
N GLU A 341 -3.70 8.73 16.64
CA GLU A 341 -4.46 9.79 17.30
C GLU A 341 -3.54 10.97 17.65
N ASP A 342 -2.41 10.71 18.32
CA ASP A 342 -1.38 11.71 18.66
C ASP A 342 -0.85 12.41 17.41
N TYR A 343 -0.74 11.67 16.31
CA TYR A 343 -0.27 12.24 15.04
C TYR A 343 -1.28 13.20 14.43
N VAL A 344 -2.59 12.89 14.48
CA VAL A 344 -3.65 13.80 14.03
C VAL A 344 -3.64 15.09 14.85
N GLU A 345 -3.50 15.02 16.17
CA GLU A 345 -3.36 16.20 17.03
C GLU A 345 -2.13 17.04 16.66
N SER A 346 -1.01 16.37 16.33
CA SER A 346 0.20 17.05 15.88
C SER A 346 0.03 17.76 14.53
N ILE A 347 -0.70 17.15 13.58
CA ILE A 347 -1.07 17.74 12.29
C ILE A 347 -1.90 19.01 12.50
N GLN A 348 -2.96 18.94 13.31
CA GLN A 348 -3.85 20.06 13.58
C GLN A 348 -3.13 21.23 14.26
N ARG A 349 -2.32 20.91 15.27
CA ARG A 349 -1.52 21.88 16.03
C ARG A 349 -0.53 22.63 15.11
N GLU A 350 0.15 21.88 14.23
CA GLU A 350 1.14 22.48 13.33
C GLU A 350 0.50 23.35 12.25
N ALA A 351 -0.60 22.90 11.65
CA ALA A 351 -1.35 23.71 10.68
C ALA A 351 -1.86 25.01 11.32
N LEU A 352 -2.43 24.93 12.54
CA LEU A 352 -2.87 26.11 13.28
C LEU A 352 -1.71 27.07 13.54
N ARG A 353 -0.57 26.58 14.02
CA ARG A 353 0.63 27.37 14.31
C ARG A 353 1.13 28.15 13.08
N VAL A 354 1.19 27.50 11.92
CA VAL A 354 1.58 28.14 10.67
C VAL A 354 0.55 29.19 10.26
N ASN A 355 -0.74 28.85 10.36
CA ASN A 355 -1.81 29.77 10.02
C ASN A 355 -1.80 31.02 10.93
N GLU A 356 -1.71 30.87 12.24
CA GLU A 356 -1.64 32.01 13.18
C GLU A 356 -0.45 32.94 12.88
N ARG A 357 0.67 32.37 12.44
CA ARG A 357 1.87 33.14 12.12
C ARG A 357 1.75 34.01 10.86
N PHE A 358 1.11 33.48 9.81
CA PHE A 358 1.11 34.11 8.48
C PHE A 358 -0.26 34.57 8.02
N GLN A 359 -1.36 34.16 8.65
CA GLN A 359 -2.73 34.47 8.24
C GLN A 359 -2.94 36.00 8.09
N ARG A 360 -3.62 36.37 7.01
CA ARG A 360 -4.06 37.74 6.73
C ARG A 360 -5.56 37.72 6.40
N SER A 361 -6.19 38.88 6.47
CA SER A 361 -7.61 39.01 6.09
C SER A 361 -7.85 38.45 4.68
N GLY A 362 -8.72 37.43 4.57
CA GLY A 362 -9.09 36.82 3.30
C GLY A 362 -8.08 35.81 2.75
N TRP A 363 -7.05 35.40 3.52
CA TRP A 363 -6.09 34.39 3.11
C TRP A 363 -5.66 33.50 4.27
N THR A 364 -5.72 32.20 4.06
CA THR A 364 -5.26 31.15 4.98
C THR A 364 -4.14 30.34 4.31
N PRO A 365 -2.94 30.29 4.89
CA PRO A 365 -1.81 29.54 4.32
C PRO A 365 -2.06 28.07 4.10
N ILE A 366 -2.58 27.35 5.12
CA ILE A 366 -2.87 25.92 5.09
C ILE A 366 -4.37 25.73 5.27
N ASP A 367 -5.03 25.27 4.22
CA ASP A 367 -6.42 24.79 4.25
C ASP A 367 -6.38 23.29 4.56
N LEU A 368 -6.65 22.96 5.84
CA LEU A 368 -6.60 21.61 6.36
C LEU A 368 -7.98 20.98 6.39
N GLN A 369 -8.15 19.92 5.63
CA GLN A 369 -9.37 19.13 5.53
C GLN A 369 -9.07 17.70 6.00
N ILE A 370 -9.68 17.25 7.12
CA ILE A 370 -9.51 15.89 7.67
C ILE A 370 -10.85 15.18 7.55
N GLU A 371 -11.09 14.60 6.39
CA GLU A 371 -12.34 13.93 6.03
C GLU A 371 -12.07 12.80 5.03
N ASP A 372 -12.83 11.67 5.13
CA ASP A 372 -12.82 10.57 4.15
C ASP A 372 -13.67 10.99 2.94
N ASP A 373 -13.12 11.87 2.11
CA ASP A 373 -13.79 12.40 0.91
C ASP A 373 -12.90 12.33 -0.34
N VAL A 374 -13.06 11.24 -1.08
CA VAL A 374 -12.33 11.03 -2.35
C VAL A 374 -12.67 12.08 -3.41
N HIS A 375 -13.91 12.64 -3.40
CA HIS A 375 -14.33 13.63 -4.41
C HIS A 375 -13.61 14.97 -4.20
N GLN A 376 -13.41 15.34 -2.94
CA GLN A 376 -12.61 16.51 -2.58
C GLN A 376 -11.13 16.31 -2.97
N SER A 377 -10.57 15.14 -2.69
CA SER A 377 -9.21 14.80 -3.07
C SER A 377 -9.01 14.90 -4.59
N VAL A 378 -9.92 14.33 -5.38
CA VAL A 378 -9.87 14.41 -6.85
C VAL A 378 -10.06 15.83 -7.37
N ALA A 379 -10.92 16.65 -6.75
CA ALA A 379 -11.02 18.08 -7.07
C ALA A 379 -9.70 18.81 -6.83
N GLY A 380 -8.99 18.48 -5.74
CA GLY A 380 -7.63 18.96 -5.49
C GLY A 380 -6.65 18.54 -6.59
N TYR A 381 -6.72 17.27 -7.06
CA TYR A 381 -5.90 16.78 -8.17
C TYR A 381 -6.09 17.60 -9.45
N LYS A 382 -7.30 18.04 -9.75
CA LYS A 382 -7.55 18.88 -10.93
C LYS A 382 -6.87 20.23 -10.86
N GLN A 383 -6.74 20.82 -9.66
CA GLN A 383 -6.45 22.22 -9.47
C GLN A 383 -5.06 22.56 -8.91
N TYR A 384 -4.17 21.57 -8.66
CA TYR A 384 -2.84 21.87 -8.13
C TYR A 384 -1.91 22.51 -9.16
N ASP A 385 -1.05 23.44 -8.70
CA ASP A 385 0.13 23.92 -9.40
C ASP A 385 1.39 23.15 -8.96
N ALA A 386 1.44 22.70 -7.69
CA ALA A 386 2.42 21.76 -7.17
C ALA A 386 1.74 20.64 -6.35
N LEU A 387 2.03 19.40 -6.67
CA LEU A 387 1.61 18.22 -5.89
C LEU A 387 2.74 17.83 -4.95
N PHE A 388 2.46 17.81 -3.65
CA PHE A 388 3.49 17.62 -2.62
C PHE A 388 3.40 16.23 -1.98
N VAL A 389 4.30 15.32 -2.34
CA VAL A 389 4.38 13.93 -1.89
C VAL A 389 5.71 13.70 -1.20
N ASN A 390 5.76 13.92 0.12
CA ASN A 390 6.98 13.92 0.92
C ASN A 390 7.09 12.78 1.94
N ALA A 391 6.50 11.62 1.67
CA ALA A 391 6.52 10.48 2.57
C ALA A 391 7.94 10.09 3.04
N VAL A 392 8.06 9.70 4.32
CA VAL A 392 9.33 9.22 4.91
C VAL A 392 9.78 7.94 4.21
N TYR A 393 8.88 6.98 4.13
CA TYR A 393 8.95 5.78 3.30
C TYR A 393 7.54 5.43 2.84
N ASP A 394 7.41 4.98 1.59
CA ASP A 394 6.14 4.50 1.05
C ASP A 394 6.40 3.31 0.11
N GLY A 395 5.55 2.29 0.15
CA GLY A 395 5.64 1.15 -0.76
C GLY A 395 5.60 1.58 -2.21
N LEU A 396 4.63 2.46 -2.54
CA LEU A 396 4.51 3.08 -3.85
C LEU A 396 4.09 4.56 -3.77
N ASN A 397 2.89 4.86 -3.32
CA ASN A 397 2.14 6.12 -3.38
C ASN A 397 1.36 6.31 -4.70
N LEU A 398 0.09 5.89 -4.69
CA LEU A 398 -0.77 6.00 -5.89
C LEU A 398 -1.16 7.44 -6.23
N VAL A 399 -1.19 8.36 -5.25
CA VAL A 399 -1.47 9.79 -5.47
C VAL A 399 -0.52 10.39 -6.50
N ALA A 400 0.76 9.96 -6.49
CA ALA A 400 1.75 10.38 -7.49
C ALA A 400 1.41 9.93 -8.93
N LYS A 401 0.55 8.92 -9.09
CA LYS A 401 0.05 8.43 -10.38
C LYS A 401 -1.33 9.00 -10.73
N GLU A 402 -2.23 9.08 -9.76
CA GLU A 402 -3.62 9.55 -9.93
C GLU A 402 -3.68 11.05 -10.26
N ALA A 403 -3.05 11.86 -9.41
CA ALA A 403 -3.18 13.29 -9.49
C ALA A 403 -2.69 13.90 -10.82
N PRO A 404 -1.56 13.46 -11.41
CA PRO A 404 -1.15 13.97 -12.73
C PRO A 404 -2.11 13.65 -13.86
N LEU A 405 -2.83 12.50 -13.81
CA LEU A 405 -3.83 12.17 -14.83
C LEU A 405 -5.05 13.09 -14.75
N ALA A 406 -5.46 13.48 -13.55
CA ALA A 406 -6.61 14.34 -13.32
C ALA A 406 -6.31 15.84 -13.45
N ASN A 407 -5.04 16.26 -13.39
CA ASN A 407 -4.65 17.67 -13.31
C ASN A 407 -4.99 18.45 -14.59
N GLU A 408 -5.48 19.70 -14.44
CA GLU A 408 -5.86 20.57 -15.54
C GLU A 408 -4.95 21.83 -15.66
N ARG A 409 -3.89 21.91 -14.84
CA ARG A 409 -3.07 23.12 -14.68
C ARG A 409 -1.60 22.94 -15.05
N ASP A 410 -1.25 21.82 -15.65
CA ASP A 410 0.15 21.44 -15.88
C ASP A 410 1.00 21.50 -14.59
N GLY A 411 0.44 20.95 -13.49
CA GLY A 411 1.06 20.99 -12.17
C GLY A 411 2.34 20.13 -12.09
N VAL A 412 3.24 20.51 -11.19
CA VAL A 412 4.52 19.83 -10.97
C VAL A 412 4.41 18.85 -9.80
N LEU A 413 4.93 17.62 -9.98
CA LEU A 413 5.07 16.64 -8.92
C LEU A 413 6.37 16.90 -8.14
N ILE A 414 6.25 17.10 -6.82
CA ILE A 414 7.35 17.10 -5.86
C ILE A 414 7.30 15.75 -5.15
N LEU A 415 8.34 14.93 -5.28
CA LEU A 415 8.30 13.52 -4.91
C LEU A 415 9.48 13.11 -4.04
N SER A 416 9.18 12.53 -2.88
CA SER A 416 10.20 11.94 -2.00
C SER A 416 10.92 10.78 -2.69
N GLU A 417 12.25 10.77 -2.64
CA GLU A 417 13.11 9.68 -3.12
C GLU A 417 12.86 8.34 -2.41
N ASN A 418 12.18 8.38 -1.26
CA ASN A 418 11.85 7.22 -0.45
C ASN A 418 10.46 6.62 -0.75
N THR A 419 9.73 7.17 -1.71
CA THR A 419 8.51 6.53 -2.24
C THR A 419 8.86 5.51 -3.32
N GLY A 420 8.07 4.43 -3.43
CA GLY A 420 8.24 3.48 -4.52
C GLY A 420 7.97 4.10 -5.90
N ALA A 421 7.06 5.06 -5.98
CA ALA A 421 6.74 5.78 -7.20
C ALA A 421 7.94 6.56 -7.76
N HIS A 422 8.92 6.90 -6.93
CA HIS A 422 10.13 7.59 -7.38
C HIS A 422 10.98 6.75 -8.35
N GLU A 423 10.97 5.41 -8.24
CA GLU A 423 11.69 4.54 -9.19
C GLU A 423 11.16 4.72 -10.63
N GLU A 424 9.88 5.06 -10.79
CA GLU A 424 9.25 5.26 -12.10
C GLU A 424 9.15 6.74 -12.49
N LEU A 425 8.75 7.61 -11.55
CA LEU A 425 8.35 9.00 -11.82
C LEU A 425 9.43 10.02 -11.45
N GLY A 426 10.51 9.61 -10.79
CA GLY A 426 11.62 10.48 -10.40
C GLY A 426 12.17 11.35 -11.55
N PRO A 427 12.37 10.81 -12.78
CA PRO A 427 12.85 11.58 -13.93
C PRO A 427 11.94 12.76 -14.35
N PHE A 428 10.67 12.74 -13.94
CA PHE A 428 9.65 13.72 -14.33
C PHE A 428 9.10 14.48 -13.12
N SER A 429 9.84 14.51 -12.01
CA SER A 429 9.45 15.16 -10.76
C SER A 429 10.59 15.95 -10.14
N LEU A 430 10.28 16.85 -9.22
CA LEU A 430 11.26 17.43 -8.32
C LEU A 430 11.51 16.43 -7.18
N THR A 431 12.67 15.81 -7.19
CA THR A 431 13.09 14.86 -6.16
C THR A 431 13.46 15.58 -4.87
N ILE A 432 12.94 15.11 -3.74
CA ILE A 432 13.24 15.65 -2.41
C ILE A 432 13.70 14.56 -1.44
N ASP A 433 14.63 14.92 -0.56
CA ASP A 433 14.89 14.20 0.70
C ASP A 433 13.75 14.54 1.69
N PRO A 434 12.96 13.55 2.17
CA PRO A 434 11.84 13.80 3.09
C PRO A 434 12.28 14.30 4.47
N PHE A 435 13.55 14.26 4.81
CA PHE A 435 14.10 14.75 6.06
C PHE A 435 14.64 16.18 5.97
N ASP A 436 14.96 16.67 4.76
CA ASP A 436 15.48 18.02 4.53
C ASP A 436 14.34 19.02 4.28
N ILE A 437 13.95 19.75 5.33
CA ILE A 437 12.90 20.78 5.27
C ILE A 437 13.29 21.91 4.29
N ARG A 438 14.59 22.23 4.19
CA ARG A 438 15.05 23.30 3.31
C ARG A 438 14.92 22.87 1.85
N ALA A 439 15.37 21.68 1.50
CA ALA A 439 15.23 21.17 0.14
C ALA A 439 13.75 21.06 -0.28
N GLN A 440 12.86 20.70 0.65
CA GLN A 440 11.43 20.66 0.40
C GLN A 440 10.85 22.06 0.16
N ALA A 441 11.25 23.08 0.93
CA ALA A 441 10.83 24.46 0.74
C ALA A 441 11.32 25.02 -0.61
N ASP A 442 12.57 24.78 -0.96
CA ASP A 442 13.15 25.20 -2.23
C ASP A 442 12.45 24.51 -3.43
N ALA A 443 12.08 23.22 -3.31
CA ALA A 443 11.33 22.50 -4.32
C ALA A 443 9.91 23.05 -4.54
N ILE A 444 9.23 23.51 -3.49
CA ILE A 444 7.94 24.20 -3.62
C ILE A 444 8.11 25.47 -4.47
N TYR A 445 9.12 26.28 -4.18
CA TYR A 445 9.39 27.48 -4.96
C TYR A 445 9.71 27.17 -6.42
N GLU A 446 10.57 26.19 -6.65
CA GLU A 446 10.96 25.76 -8.00
C GLU A 446 9.74 25.27 -8.80
N ALA A 447 8.88 24.46 -8.19
CA ALA A 447 7.64 23.96 -8.82
C ALA A 447 6.75 25.12 -9.30
N LEU A 448 6.53 26.13 -8.42
CA LEU A 448 5.64 27.25 -8.72
C LEU A 448 6.22 28.23 -9.75
N THR A 449 7.56 28.31 -9.86
CA THR A 449 8.26 29.21 -10.78
C THR A 449 8.78 28.52 -12.04
N MET A 450 8.59 27.21 -12.16
CA MET A 450 9.03 26.40 -13.30
C MET A 450 8.39 26.91 -14.61
N ARG A 451 9.19 26.93 -15.68
CA ARG A 451 8.74 27.32 -17.02
C ARG A 451 7.59 26.45 -17.50
N ALA A 452 6.59 27.05 -18.11
CA ALA A 452 5.38 26.37 -18.57
C ALA A 452 5.63 25.25 -19.59
N ASP A 453 6.67 25.38 -20.44
CA ASP A 453 7.04 24.34 -21.41
C ASP A 453 7.63 23.08 -20.73
N VAL A 454 8.38 23.26 -19.63
CA VAL A 454 8.92 22.16 -18.83
C VAL A 454 7.81 21.46 -18.06
N ARG A 455 6.93 22.22 -17.40
CA ARG A 455 5.75 21.70 -16.67
C ARG A 455 4.88 20.81 -17.58
N ARG A 456 4.51 21.31 -18.76
CA ARG A 456 3.72 20.57 -19.75
C ARG A 456 4.39 19.28 -20.22
N ARG A 457 5.69 19.32 -20.43
CA ARG A 457 6.45 18.13 -20.82
C ARG A 457 6.44 17.11 -19.70
N TRP A 458 6.81 17.47 -18.48
CA TRP A 458 6.89 16.55 -17.35
C TRP A 458 5.56 15.88 -17.02
N ILE A 459 4.49 16.64 -16.94
CA ILE A 459 3.17 16.06 -16.66
C ILE A 459 2.69 15.19 -17.84
N GLY A 460 3.05 15.54 -19.07
CA GLY A 460 2.79 14.73 -20.26
C GLY A 460 3.53 13.39 -20.22
N ASP A 461 4.81 13.41 -19.81
CA ASP A 461 5.64 12.21 -19.67
C ASP A 461 5.08 11.28 -18.56
N ILE A 462 4.68 11.84 -17.39
CA ILE A 462 4.02 11.07 -16.32
C ILE A 462 2.72 10.43 -16.82
N ARG A 463 1.87 11.18 -17.53
CA ARG A 463 0.60 10.68 -18.06
C ARG A 463 0.80 9.55 -19.06
N SER A 464 1.80 9.64 -19.92
CA SER A 464 2.14 8.58 -20.87
C SER A 464 2.63 7.34 -20.13
N TRP A 465 3.55 7.51 -19.19
CA TRP A 465 4.07 6.41 -18.37
C TRP A 465 2.97 5.65 -17.62
N VAL A 466 2.07 6.37 -16.92
CA VAL A 466 1.00 5.75 -16.14
C VAL A 466 -0.01 5.01 -17.01
N ARG A 467 -0.32 5.53 -18.21
CA ARG A 467 -1.22 4.84 -19.17
C ARG A 467 -0.59 3.60 -19.78
N GLU A 468 0.72 3.62 -20.05
CA GLU A 468 1.45 2.45 -20.57
C GLU A 468 1.67 1.38 -19.50
N HIS A 469 1.79 1.80 -18.23
CA HIS A 469 2.00 0.93 -17.08
C HIS A 469 0.80 1.01 -16.13
N ASP A 470 -0.37 0.73 -16.67
CA ASP A 470 -1.64 0.75 -15.97
C ASP A 470 -1.84 -0.49 -15.06
N LEU A 471 -2.99 -0.59 -14.48
CA LEU A 471 -3.36 -1.70 -13.62
C LEU A 471 -3.37 -3.04 -14.35
N ALA A 472 -3.82 -3.07 -15.61
CA ALA A 472 -3.83 -4.29 -16.42
C ALA A 472 -2.40 -4.76 -16.73
N TRP A 473 -1.48 -3.84 -17.00
CA TRP A 473 -0.06 -4.15 -17.16
C TRP A 473 0.54 -4.80 -15.90
N TRP A 474 0.24 -4.26 -14.73
CA TRP A 474 0.74 -4.79 -13.45
C TRP A 474 0.27 -6.22 -13.21
N ILE A 475 -1.05 -6.47 -13.33
CA ILE A 475 -1.66 -7.78 -13.09
C ILE A 475 -1.18 -8.82 -14.09
N ASN A 476 -1.23 -8.50 -15.38
CA ASN A 476 -0.79 -9.41 -16.45
C ASN A 476 0.71 -9.76 -16.30
N GLY A 477 1.52 -8.77 -15.87
CA GLY A 477 2.92 -8.99 -15.58
C GLY A 477 3.16 -9.96 -14.46
N LEU A 478 2.42 -9.84 -13.32
CA LEU A 478 2.53 -10.77 -12.20
C LEU A 478 2.09 -12.19 -12.56
N LEU A 479 0.99 -12.33 -13.30
CA LEU A 479 0.53 -13.64 -13.76
C LEU A 479 1.52 -14.28 -14.73
N HIS A 480 2.15 -13.48 -15.59
CA HIS A 480 3.21 -13.97 -16.48
C HIS A 480 4.46 -14.41 -15.70
N ASP A 481 4.87 -13.64 -14.67
CA ASP A 481 5.99 -14.00 -13.81
C ASP A 481 5.72 -15.33 -13.09
N LEU A 482 4.48 -15.57 -12.62
CA LEU A 482 4.06 -16.83 -12.02
C LEU A 482 4.12 -17.98 -13.03
N GLU A 483 3.57 -17.82 -14.23
CA GLU A 483 3.63 -18.85 -15.30
C GLU A 483 5.08 -19.20 -15.63
N SER A 484 5.91 -18.21 -15.78
CA SER A 484 7.33 -18.39 -16.10
C SER A 484 8.07 -19.11 -14.99
N CYS A 485 7.74 -18.80 -13.72
CA CYS A 485 8.31 -19.50 -12.57
C CYS A 485 7.92 -20.97 -12.54
N LEU A 486 6.64 -21.28 -12.76
CA LEU A 486 6.12 -22.65 -12.75
C LEU A 486 6.63 -23.47 -13.93
N ALA A 487 6.78 -22.86 -15.12
CA ALA A 487 7.28 -23.54 -16.32
C ALA A 487 8.76 -23.91 -16.25
N ASN A 488 9.57 -23.09 -15.58
CA ASN A 488 11.02 -23.32 -15.44
C ASN A 488 11.40 -24.30 -14.31
N GLY A 489 10.41 -24.90 -13.66
CA GLY A 489 10.54 -25.98 -12.67
C GLY A 489 11.20 -25.56 -11.35
N CYS A 490 10.67 -26.05 -10.23
CA CYS A 490 11.42 -26.18 -8.99
C CYS A 490 12.25 -27.48 -9.08
N GLU A 491 13.39 -27.49 -9.80
CA GLU A 491 14.35 -28.56 -9.58
C GLU A 491 14.95 -28.37 -8.18
N PRO A 492 14.82 -29.37 -7.28
CA PRO A 492 15.54 -29.34 -6.02
C PRO A 492 17.04 -29.33 -6.36
N ASP A 493 17.78 -28.38 -5.76
CA ASP A 493 19.24 -28.35 -5.83
C ASP A 493 19.76 -29.75 -5.47
N ALA A 494 20.36 -30.45 -6.44
CA ALA A 494 21.10 -31.68 -6.27
C ALA A 494 22.45 -31.40 -5.58
N LEU A 495 22.42 -30.85 -4.36
CA LEU A 495 23.59 -30.59 -3.51
C LEU A 495 23.37 -31.15 -2.11
N GLY A 496 23.32 -32.47 -2.03
CA GLY A 496 23.22 -33.20 -0.78
C GLY A 496 24.16 -34.45 -0.69
N GLU A 497 25.10 -34.59 -1.64
CA GLU A 497 26.07 -35.71 -1.58
C GLU A 497 27.47 -35.25 -1.94
N GLU A 498 28.13 -34.47 -1.06
CA GLU A 498 29.59 -34.39 -1.00
C GLU A 498 30.01 -33.68 0.30
N GLN A 499 29.93 -34.43 1.43
CA GLN A 499 30.77 -34.22 2.62
C GLN A 499 30.55 -35.38 3.62
N LYS A 500 30.89 -36.60 3.16
CA LYS A 500 31.30 -37.69 4.04
C LYS A 500 32.41 -38.41 3.33
N THR A 501 33.62 -37.99 3.53
CA THR A 501 34.85 -38.78 3.57
C THR A 501 36.00 -37.77 3.65
N VAL A 502 36.61 -37.72 4.74
CA VAL A 502 38.07 -37.65 5.04
C VAL A 502 38.23 -37.15 6.47
N HIS A 503 38.30 -38.08 7.39
CA HIS A 503 39.17 -38.06 8.56
C HIS A 503 39.12 -39.40 9.21
N ASP A 504 39.93 -40.30 8.66
CA ASP A 504 40.64 -41.32 9.39
C ASP A 504 42.00 -41.45 8.75
N ASP A 505 43.05 -41.47 9.59
CA ASP A 505 44.47 -41.69 9.37
C ASP A 505 45.36 -40.44 9.59
N GLY A 506 46.04 -40.51 10.81
CA GLY A 506 47.33 -39.87 11.07
C GLY A 506 47.45 -39.25 12.43
#